data_686a126341b4c075f185350b0ee10b81
#
_entry.id   686a126341b4c075f185350b0ee10b81
#
_cell.length_a   1.000
_cell.length_b   1.000
_cell.length_c   1.000
_cell.angle_alpha   90.00
_cell.angle_beta   90.00
_cell.angle_gamma   90.00
#
_symmetry.space_group_name_H-M   'P 1'
#
loop_
_entity.id
_entity.type
_entity.pdbx_description
1 polymer ?
#
loop_
_entity_poly.entity_id
_entity_poly.type
_entity_poly.pdbx_seq_one_letter_code
_entity_poly.pdbx_strand_id
1 'polypeptide(L)'
;MVTLHDPHQPRAPHELDTVASLARSLADLHGWRYGGAFDPAVRYRDPPYFIPADTLLAEDAARLGIAGEDDLFGGVVPHAFVATKVISHAVPGRAAHVPPGWDDGLSAALDDAVLPGQTAFDRHTLEAAALDLLAHGPVRIKQAHARGGHGQDVVADADALRRVCASLDPGTLREHGVVVEMNLDAAVTCSIGEIRLPGVRLAYLGTQRQVVDRTGCEVYGGSSLRVIRGDFAALEALARSEDEHAVVRNAVRYDAAVQQAFPGFFASRRNYDAVCGIDGSGRRRCGILEQSWRLGGASPAEIAALEVLLRLPGTQQVHAACHESHDAAHIPPTHATVHFHDPDATEGPVMKYATVDIPDGHSA
;
A
#
# COMPACT_ATOMS: atom_id res chain seq x y z
N MET A 1 15.82 16.60 10.76
CA MET A 1 15.01 17.42 9.80
C MET A 1 14.32 16.47 8.86
N VAL A 2 13.04 16.69 8.55
CA VAL A 2 12.28 15.88 7.60
C VAL A 2 12.40 16.48 6.19
N THR A 3 12.72 15.64 5.19
CA THR A 3 12.83 16.03 3.78
C THR A 3 12.08 15.07 2.87
N LEU A 4 11.54 15.59 1.76
CA LEU A 4 10.93 14.80 0.71
C LEU A 4 11.99 14.36 -0.30
N HIS A 5 11.94 13.10 -0.72
CA HIS A 5 12.81 12.59 -1.77
C HIS A 5 11.96 12.04 -2.92
N ASP A 6 11.87 12.82 -4.00
CA ASP A 6 11.11 12.48 -5.21
C ASP A 6 11.94 12.81 -6.45
N PRO A 7 12.89 11.94 -6.84
CA PRO A 7 13.80 12.24 -7.93
C PRO A 7 13.19 12.11 -9.33
N HIS A 8 12.04 11.43 -9.54
CA HIS A 8 11.74 10.93 -10.89
C HIS A 8 10.28 10.97 -11.35
N GLN A 9 9.31 11.46 -10.57
CA GLN A 9 7.92 11.42 -11.02
C GLN A 9 7.18 12.75 -10.80
N PRO A 10 6.62 13.34 -11.87
CA PRO A 10 5.66 14.41 -11.72
C PRO A 10 4.43 13.84 -10.99
N ARG A 11 4.13 14.39 -9.81
CA ARG A 11 2.92 14.09 -9.06
C ARG A 11 1.85 15.13 -9.34
N ALA A 12 0.59 14.71 -9.25
CA ALA A 12 -0.51 15.65 -9.27
C ALA A 12 -0.42 16.64 -8.08
N PRO A 13 -0.87 17.91 -8.23
CA PRO A 13 -0.80 18.90 -7.17
C PRO A 13 -1.39 18.42 -5.83
N HIS A 14 -2.53 17.73 -5.86
CA HIS A 14 -3.17 17.18 -4.67
C HIS A 14 -2.31 16.13 -3.93
N GLU A 15 -1.45 15.39 -4.64
CA GLU A 15 -0.52 14.43 -4.04
C GLU A 15 0.65 15.15 -3.37
N LEU A 16 1.24 16.15 -4.07
CA LEU A 16 2.36 16.93 -3.55
C LEU A 16 1.98 17.66 -2.25
N ASP A 17 0.83 18.34 -2.25
CA ASP A 17 0.35 19.08 -1.09
C ASP A 17 0.02 18.14 0.08
N THR A 18 -0.60 16.99 -0.19
CA THR A 18 -0.86 15.98 0.83
C THR A 18 0.44 15.47 1.44
N VAL A 19 1.41 15.07 0.62
CA VAL A 19 2.71 14.58 1.10
C VAL A 19 3.44 15.65 1.91
N ALA A 20 3.44 16.91 1.46
CA ALA A 20 4.06 18.02 2.18
C ALA A 20 3.36 18.29 3.52
N SER A 21 2.03 18.19 3.57
CA SER A 21 1.25 18.32 4.81
C SER A 21 1.62 17.22 5.81
N LEU A 22 1.64 15.95 5.37
CA LEU A 22 2.01 14.81 6.19
C LEU A 22 3.47 14.88 6.70
N ALA A 23 4.38 15.37 5.85
CA ALA A 23 5.77 15.57 6.23
C ALA A 23 5.94 16.64 7.32
N ARG A 24 5.14 17.72 7.28
CA ARG A 24 5.10 18.72 8.34
C ARG A 24 4.57 18.12 9.65
N SER A 25 3.48 17.38 9.60
CA SER A 25 2.94 16.69 10.77
C SER A 25 3.99 15.77 11.41
N LEU A 26 4.68 14.94 10.63
CA LEU A 26 5.76 14.07 11.15
C LEU A 26 6.92 14.89 11.75
N ALA A 27 7.30 16.00 11.12
CA ALA A 27 8.34 16.86 11.66
C ALA A 27 7.92 17.46 13.01
N ASP A 28 6.70 17.99 13.10
CA ASP A 28 6.18 18.60 14.33
C ASP A 28 6.07 17.58 15.48
N LEU A 29 5.66 16.34 15.21
CA LEU A 29 5.57 15.27 16.20
C LEU A 29 6.90 14.93 16.86
N HIS A 30 8.00 15.02 16.12
CA HIS A 30 9.32 14.75 16.60
C HIS A 30 10.10 15.99 17.04
N GLY A 31 9.48 17.18 17.00
CA GLY A 31 10.18 18.45 17.23
C GLY A 31 11.26 18.74 16.17
N TRP A 32 11.12 18.19 14.99
CA TRP A 32 12.03 18.39 13.87
C TRP A 32 11.54 19.51 12.96
N ARG A 33 12.45 20.04 12.15
CA ARG A 33 12.10 21.01 11.12
C ARG A 33 11.72 20.31 9.82
N TYR A 34 10.65 20.74 9.18
CA TYR A 34 10.38 20.36 7.79
C TYR A 34 11.29 21.15 6.84
N GLY A 35 12.02 20.47 5.98
CA GLY A 35 13.02 21.04 5.07
C GLY A 35 12.59 21.16 3.61
N GLY A 36 11.38 20.70 3.26
CA GLY A 36 10.94 20.65 1.86
C GLY A 36 11.58 19.52 1.07
N ALA A 37 11.74 19.70 -0.23
CA ALA A 37 12.42 18.74 -1.09
C ALA A 37 13.91 18.61 -0.70
N PHE A 38 14.42 17.39 -0.76
CA PHE A 38 15.84 17.12 -0.53
C PHE A 38 16.68 17.71 -1.66
N ASP A 39 17.72 18.46 -1.30
CA ASP A 39 18.68 19.00 -2.24
C ASP A 39 20.07 18.39 -1.95
N PRO A 40 20.59 17.54 -2.85
CA PRO A 40 21.90 16.92 -2.65
C PRO A 40 23.07 17.90 -2.67
N ALA A 41 22.88 19.13 -3.15
CA ALA A 41 23.91 20.19 -3.13
C ALA A 41 24.01 20.90 -1.77
N VAL A 42 23.01 20.74 -0.89
CA VAL A 42 22.98 21.34 0.44
C VAL A 42 23.70 20.45 1.44
N ARG A 43 24.62 21.04 2.20
CA ARG A 43 25.24 20.37 3.34
C ARG A 43 24.32 20.46 4.55
N TYR A 44 23.67 19.37 4.90
CA TYR A 44 22.84 19.28 6.10
C TYR A 44 23.72 19.15 7.36
N ARG A 45 23.37 19.87 8.43
CA ARG A 45 24.09 19.81 9.70
C ARG A 45 23.92 18.45 10.40
N ASP A 46 22.69 17.97 10.39
CA ASP A 46 22.30 16.69 10.97
C ASP A 46 21.73 15.81 9.85
N PRO A 47 21.86 14.48 9.91
CA PRO A 47 21.29 13.59 8.90
C PRO A 47 19.79 13.88 8.70
N PRO A 48 19.32 14.03 7.45
CA PRO A 48 17.90 14.18 7.17
C PRO A 48 17.14 12.89 7.48
N TYR A 49 15.89 13.03 7.93
CA TYR A 49 14.91 11.95 7.93
C TYR A 49 14.12 12.04 6.62
N PHE A 50 14.07 10.96 5.86
CA PHE A 50 13.54 10.98 4.51
C PHE A 50 12.09 10.51 4.44
N ILE A 51 11.31 11.15 3.57
CA ILE A 51 10.01 10.67 3.12
C ILE A 51 10.11 10.46 1.61
N PRO A 52 10.43 9.22 1.17
CA PRO A 52 10.55 8.92 -0.24
C PRO A 52 9.20 8.92 -0.94
N ALA A 53 9.19 9.30 -2.21
CA ALA A 53 8.05 9.22 -3.10
C ALA A 53 7.57 7.79 -3.34
N ASP A 54 8.53 6.86 -3.36
CA ASP A 54 8.31 5.42 -3.52
C ASP A 54 9.24 4.61 -2.62
N THR A 55 9.05 3.30 -2.58
CA THR A 55 10.01 2.38 -1.93
C THR A 55 11.38 2.53 -2.60
N LEU A 56 12.43 2.74 -1.80
CA LEU A 56 13.77 2.98 -2.31
C LEU A 56 14.49 1.67 -2.66
N LEU A 57 15.35 1.74 -3.66
CA LEU A 57 16.37 0.71 -3.87
C LEU A 57 17.49 0.85 -2.84
N ALA A 58 18.09 -0.28 -2.46
CA ALA A 58 19.20 -0.30 -1.48
C ALA A 58 20.38 0.60 -1.89
N GLU A 59 20.69 0.70 -3.19
CA GLU A 59 21.74 1.58 -3.69
C GLU A 59 21.37 3.07 -3.58
N ASP A 60 20.10 3.43 -3.76
CA ASP A 60 19.62 4.80 -3.59
C ASP A 60 19.61 5.19 -2.12
N ALA A 61 19.14 4.29 -1.25
CA ALA A 61 19.18 4.46 0.19
C ALA A 61 20.61 4.68 0.70
N ALA A 62 21.57 3.88 0.22
CA ALA A 62 22.98 4.04 0.56
C ALA A 62 23.55 5.40 0.12
N ARG A 63 23.18 5.88 -1.09
CA ARG A 63 23.59 7.22 -1.58
C ARG A 63 23.03 8.36 -0.73
N LEU A 64 21.84 8.17 -0.14
CA LEU A 64 21.20 9.13 0.77
C LEU A 64 21.73 9.02 2.21
N GLY A 65 22.52 8.00 2.52
CA GLY A 65 23.00 7.73 3.88
C GLY A 65 21.93 7.09 4.78
N ILE A 66 20.88 6.49 4.20
CA ILE A 66 19.83 5.76 4.91
C ILE A 66 20.38 4.38 5.26
N ALA A 67 20.46 4.07 6.56
CA ALA A 67 21.01 2.83 7.08
C ALA A 67 19.97 1.92 7.73
N GLY A 68 18.79 2.44 8.08
CA GLY A 68 17.76 1.68 8.77
C GLY A 68 16.40 2.37 8.84
N GLU A 69 15.50 1.74 9.60
CA GLU A 69 14.11 2.17 9.75
C GLU A 69 13.99 3.57 10.39
N ASP A 70 14.97 3.99 11.17
CA ASP A 70 14.98 5.29 11.87
C ASP A 70 15.35 6.48 10.97
N ASP A 71 15.71 6.23 9.70
CA ASP A 71 16.19 7.26 8.78
C ASP A 71 15.12 7.69 7.76
N LEU A 72 14.00 6.94 7.65
CA LEU A 72 12.97 7.23 6.64
C LEU A 72 11.56 6.86 7.11
N PHE A 73 10.55 7.46 6.49
CA PHE A 73 9.16 6.98 6.53
C PHE A 73 8.82 6.24 5.23
N GLY A 74 9.06 4.94 5.22
CA GLY A 74 8.94 4.12 4.02
C GLY A 74 9.74 2.84 4.14
N GLY A 75 10.16 2.29 3.00
CA GLY A 75 10.92 1.06 2.93
C GLY A 75 12.05 1.08 1.91
N VAL A 76 12.96 0.13 2.06
CA VAL A 76 14.10 -0.11 1.20
C VAL A 76 14.09 -1.56 0.76
N VAL A 77 14.31 -1.81 -0.54
CA VAL A 77 14.31 -3.14 -1.15
C VAL A 77 15.59 -3.37 -1.94
N PRO A 78 16.06 -4.64 -2.03
CA PRO A 78 17.28 -4.95 -2.80
C PRO A 78 17.07 -4.88 -4.32
N HIS A 79 15.84 -5.09 -4.82
CA HIS A 79 15.50 -5.10 -6.24
C HIS A 79 14.17 -4.40 -6.48
N ALA A 80 14.03 -3.70 -7.64
CA ALA A 80 12.86 -2.90 -7.96
C ALA A 80 11.55 -3.71 -7.97
N PHE A 81 11.56 -4.93 -8.47
CA PHE A 81 10.38 -5.79 -8.53
C PHE A 81 9.85 -6.14 -7.13
N VAL A 82 10.70 -6.14 -6.09
CA VAL A 82 10.29 -6.45 -4.72
C VAL A 82 9.30 -5.41 -4.17
N ALA A 83 9.37 -4.16 -4.65
CA ALA A 83 8.42 -3.11 -4.30
C ALA A 83 7.07 -3.24 -5.03
N THR A 84 6.86 -4.28 -5.83
CA THR A 84 5.66 -4.44 -6.66
C THR A 84 4.90 -5.73 -6.31
N LYS A 85 3.63 -5.79 -6.69
CA LYS A 85 2.75 -6.94 -6.41
C LYS A 85 3.17 -8.25 -7.11
N VAL A 86 4.07 -8.21 -8.07
CA VAL A 86 4.50 -9.41 -8.82
C VAL A 86 5.19 -10.45 -7.95
N ILE A 87 5.74 -10.07 -6.79
CA ILE A 87 6.38 -11.01 -5.86
C ILE A 87 5.40 -11.98 -5.18
N SER A 88 4.09 -11.67 -5.21
CA SER A 88 3.07 -12.41 -4.46
C SER A 88 2.82 -13.82 -4.99
N HIS A 89 3.18 -14.10 -6.25
CA HIS A 89 2.85 -15.36 -6.90
C HIS A 89 4.03 -15.99 -7.63
N ALA A 90 3.99 -17.31 -7.76
CA ALA A 90 4.98 -18.04 -8.54
C ALA A 90 4.91 -17.68 -10.03
N VAL A 91 6.05 -17.75 -10.69
CA VAL A 91 6.11 -17.75 -12.15
C VAL A 91 5.96 -19.20 -12.63
N PRO A 92 4.94 -19.52 -13.47
CA PRO A 92 4.66 -20.90 -13.85
C PRO A 92 5.75 -21.48 -14.75
N GLY A 93 6.09 -22.75 -14.51
CA GLY A 93 7.03 -23.50 -15.32
C GLY A 93 8.47 -22.98 -15.26
N ARG A 94 9.27 -23.33 -16.26
CA ARG A 94 10.57 -22.69 -16.52
C ARG A 94 10.30 -21.45 -17.38
N ALA A 95 9.95 -20.35 -16.76
CA ALA A 95 9.83 -19.08 -17.48
C ALA A 95 11.13 -18.77 -18.20
N ALA A 96 11.02 -18.29 -19.43
CA ALA A 96 12.19 -17.90 -20.21
C ALA A 96 12.92 -16.67 -19.63
N HIS A 97 12.25 -15.92 -18.76
CA HIS A 97 12.77 -14.70 -18.15
C HIS A 97 12.12 -14.45 -16.78
N VAL A 98 12.95 -14.20 -15.77
CA VAL A 98 12.59 -13.60 -14.49
C VAL A 98 13.63 -12.54 -14.14
N PRO A 99 13.29 -11.50 -13.35
CA PRO A 99 14.26 -10.50 -12.93
C PRO A 99 15.42 -11.12 -12.12
N PRO A 100 16.65 -10.58 -12.23
CA PRO A 100 17.75 -10.98 -11.36
C PRO A 100 17.38 -10.79 -9.89
N GLY A 101 17.67 -11.80 -9.05
CA GLY A 101 17.34 -11.80 -7.62
C GLY A 101 15.91 -12.29 -7.33
N TRP A 102 15.19 -12.82 -8.31
CA TRP A 102 13.89 -13.48 -8.09
C TRP A 102 14.04 -14.67 -7.13
N ASP A 103 13.14 -14.75 -6.15
CA ASP A 103 13.10 -15.83 -5.18
C ASP A 103 11.91 -16.76 -5.45
N ASP A 104 12.18 -17.98 -5.92
CA ASP A 104 11.14 -18.97 -6.20
C ASP A 104 10.52 -19.55 -4.92
N GLY A 105 11.16 -19.40 -3.77
CA GLY A 105 10.68 -19.88 -2.47
C GLY A 105 9.60 -19.00 -1.85
N LEU A 106 9.58 -17.71 -2.19
CA LEU A 106 8.65 -16.76 -1.57
C LEU A 106 7.19 -17.17 -1.78
N SER A 107 6.79 -17.51 -3.01
CA SER A 107 5.42 -17.90 -3.29
C SER A 107 4.97 -19.15 -2.52
N ALA A 108 5.87 -20.11 -2.31
CA ALA A 108 5.60 -21.28 -1.48
C ALA A 108 5.47 -20.92 0.01
N ALA A 109 6.24 -19.93 0.49
CA ALA A 109 6.13 -19.44 1.86
C ALA A 109 4.83 -18.65 2.09
N LEU A 110 4.33 -17.95 1.07
CA LEU A 110 3.06 -17.22 1.12
C LEU A 110 1.84 -18.14 1.12
N ASP A 111 1.85 -19.24 0.31
CA ASP A 111 0.80 -20.25 0.24
C ASP A 111 -0.62 -19.63 0.22
N ASP A 112 -1.43 -19.90 1.23
CA ASP A 112 -2.81 -19.38 1.37
C ASP A 112 -2.91 -17.94 1.90
N ALA A 113 -1.78 -17.27 2.18
CA ALA A 113 -1.79 -15.85 2.54
C ALA A 113 -2.16 -14.93 1.36
N VAL A 114 -2.08 -15.42 0.12
CA VAL A 114 -2.49 -14.73 -1.10
C VAL A 114 -3.63 -15.48 -1.80
N LEU A 115 -4.34 -14.83 -2.71
CA LEU A 115 -5.32 -15.53 -3.54
C LEU A 115 -4.61 -16.49 -4.51
N PRO A 116 -5.29 -17.54 -5.00
CA PRO A 116 -4.76 -18.32 -6.11
C PRO A 116 -4.41 -17.43 -7.29
N GLY A 117 -3.15 -17.48 -7.72
CA GLY A 117 -2.63 -16.59 -8.75
C GLY A 117 -1.27 -17.02 -9.28
N GLN A 118 -0.82 -16.34 -10.32
CA GLN A 118 0.47 -16.54 -10.97
C GLN A 118 1.03 -15.21 -11.45
N THR A 119 2.35 -15.09 -11.50
CA THR A 119 3.06 -13.94 -12.07
C THR A 119 3.60 -14.32 -13.46
N ALA A 120 3.49 -13.42 -14.43
CA ALA A 120 3.97 -13.63 -15.78
C ALA A 120 4.81 -12.44 -16.28
N PHE A 121 5.91 -12.73 -17.00
CA PHE A 121 6.79 -11.76 -17.64
C PHE A 121 6.76 -11.86 -19.18
N ASP A 122 5.92 -12.70 -19.74
CA ASP A 122 5.67 -12.82 -21.17
C ASP A 122 4.21 -13.19 -21.46
N ARG A 123 3.77 -12.91 -22.70
CA ARG A 123 2.39 -13.15 -23.10
C ARG A 123 1.98 -14.62 -23.05
N HIS A 124 2.87 -15.54 -23.42
CA HIS A 124 2.54 -16.96 -23.47
C HIS A 124 2.25 -17.49 -22.06
N THR A 125 3.13 -17.15 -21.10
CA THR A 125 2.96 -17.48 -19.69
C THR A 125 1.70 -16.83 -19.11
N LEU A 126 1.42 -15.55 -19.45
CA LEU A 126 0.22 -14.84 -19.04
C LEU A 126 -1.07 -15.54 -19.53
N GLU A 127 -1.13 -15.88 -20.83
CA GLU A 127 -2.30 -16.54 -21.43
C GLU A 127 -2.53 -17.92 -20.80
N ALA A 128 -1.47 -18.71 -20.62
CA ALA A 128 -1.57 -20.02 -20.00
C ALA A 128 -2.06 -19.94 -18.54
N ALA A 129 -1.47 -19.04 -17.74
CA ALA A 129 -1.87 -18.80 -16.37
C ALA A 129 -3.33 -18.36 -16.24
N ALA A 130 -3.75 -17.42 -17.09
CA ALA A 130 -5.12 -16.92 -17.07
C ALA A 130 -6.14 -17.97 -17.49
N LEU A 131 -5.86 -18.79 -18.51
CA LEU A 131 -6.75 -19.86 -18.96
C LEU A 131 -6.94 -20.95 -17.90
N ASP A 132 -5.86 -21.29 -17.18
CA ASP A 132 -5.91 -22.25 -16.07
C ASP A 132 -6.85 -21.76 -14.96
N LEU A 133 -6.68 -20.49 -14.54
CA LEU A 133 -7.52 -19.90 -13.49
C LEU A 133 -8.96 -19.65 -13.96
N LEU A 134 -9.20 -19.28 -15.22
CA LEU A 134 -10.53 -19.08 -15.79
C LEU A 134 -11.41 -20.33 -15.75
N ALA A 135 -10.82 -21.54 -15.69
CA ALA A 135 -11.55 -22.77 -15.45
C ALA A 135 -12.29 -22.80 -14.10
N HIS A 136 -11.89 -21.95 -13.16
CA HIS A 136 -12.42 -21.85 -11.80
C HIS A 136 -13.26 -20.59 -11.55
N GLY A 137 -13.34 -19.68 -12.52
CA GLY A 137 -14.09 -18.42 -12.43
C GLY A 137 -13.35 -17.24 -13.06
N PRO A 138 -13.92 -16.03 -13.01
CA PRO A 138 -13.26 -14.83 -13.51
C PRO A 138 -11.90 -14.60 -12.84
N VAL A 139 -10.98 -14.00 -13.59
CA VAL A 139 -9.64 -13.65 -13.10
C VAL A 139 -9.43 -12.16 -13.17
N ARG A 140 -8.50 -11.67 -12.36
CA ARG A 140 -8.04 -10.28 -12.36
C ARG A 140 -6.60 -10.23 -12.85
N ILE A 141 -6.34 -9.43 -13.87
CA ILE A 141 -5.00 -9.16 -14.39
C ILE A 141 -4.58 -7.79 -13.87
N LYS A 142 -3.41 -7.71 -13.22
CA LYS A 142 -2.90 -6.49 -12.58
C LYS A 142 -1.51 -6.18 -13.09
N GLN A 143 -1.28 -4.98 -13.61
CA GLN A 143 0.05 -4.50 -13.94
C GLN A 143 0.87 -4.25 -12.68
N ALA A 144 2.18 -4.49 -12.72
CA ALA A 144 3.09 -4.41 -11.57
C ALA A 144 2.97 -3.09 -10.79
N HIS A 145 2.97 -1.96 -11.49
CA HIS A 145 2.94 -0.61 -10.92
C HIS A 145 1.53 0.01 -10.82
N ALA A 146 0.48 -0.75 -11.11
CA ALA A 146 -0.89 -0.29 -11.00
C ALA A 146 -1.25 0.15 -9.57
N ARG A 147 -1.93 1.28 -9.42
CA ARG A 147 -2.27 1.91 -8.13
C ARG A 147 -3.69 2.49 -8.17
N GLY A 148 -4.34 2.56 -7.00
CA GLY A 148 -5.63 3.25 -6.83
C GLY A 148 -6.78 2.68 -7.65
N GLY A 149 -6.71 1.41 -8.06
CA GLY A 149 -7.72 0.75 -8.90
C GLY A 149 -7.43 0.80 -10.40
N HIS A 150 -6.50 1.63 -10.86
CA HIS A 150 -6.09 1.68 -12.27
C HIS A 150 -5.16 0.52 -12.66
N GLY A 151 -5.08 0.21 -13.96
CA GLY A 151 -4.18 -0.83 -14.49
C GLY A 151 -4.54 -2.24 -14.04
N GLN A 152 -5.84 -2.51 -13.87
CA GLN A 152 -6.40 -3.82 -13.57
C GLN A 152 -7.59 -4.11 -14.46
N ASP A 153 -7.68 -5.35 -14.93
CA ASP A 153 -8.75 -5.84 -15.78
C ASP A 153 -9.38 -7.10 -15.19
N VAL A 154 -10.71 -7.15 -15.11
CA VAL A 154 -11.43 -8.39 -14.80
C VAL A 154 -11.76 -9.09 -16.11
N VAL A 155 -11.32 -10.33 -16.22
CA VAL A 155 -11.45 -11.18 -17.40
C VAL A 155 -12.33 -12.37 -17.05
N ALA A 156 -13.45 -12.52 -17.76
CA ALA A 156 -14.43 -13.58 -17.54
C ALA A 156 -14.37 -14.70 -18.59
N ASP A 157 -13.69 -14.46 -19.72
CA ASP A 157 -13.62 -15.41 -20.83
C ASP A 157 -12.35 -15.24 -21.67
N ALA A 158 -12.10 -16.19 -22.58
CA ALA A 158 -10.92 -16.18 -23.44
C ALA A 158 -10.88 -15.00 -24.43
N ASP A 159 -12.05 -14.44 -24.81
CA ASP A 159 -12.09 -13.29 -25.72
C ASP A 159 -11.67 -12.01 -25.01
N ALA A 160 -12.15 -11.81 -23.77
CA ALA A 160 -11.68 -10.74 -22.91
C ALA A 160 -10.18 -10.86 -22.63
N LEU A 161 -9.70 -12.08 -22.34
CA LEU A 161 -8.27 -12.34 -22.15
C LEU A 161 -7.43 -11.89 -23.36
N ARG A 162 -7.85 -12.28 -24.58
CA ARG A 162 -7.15 -11.90 -25.81
C ARG A 162 -7.06 -10.38 -25.99
N ARG A 163 -8.14 -9.65 -25.65
CA ARG A 163 -8.15 -8.17 -25.71
C ARG A 163 -7.16 -7.57 -24.72
N VAL A 164 -7.18 -8.01 -23.47
CA VAL A 164 -6.23 -7.52 -22.46
C VAL A 164 -4.79 -7.85 -22.84
N CYS A 165 -4.51 -9.09 -23.26
CA CYS A 165 -3.15 -9.47 -23.71
C CYS A 165 -2.68 -8.65 -24.92
N ALA A 166 -3.60 -8.24 -25.80
CA ALA A 166 -3.27 -7.41 -26.97
C ALA A 166 -2.97 -5.94 -26.59
N SER A 167 -3.53 -5.43 -25.49
CA SER A 167 -3.30 -4.06 -25.02
C SER A 167 -2.00 -3.89 -24.23
N LEU A 168 -1.41 -4.98 -23.71
CA LEU A 168 -0.18 -4.91 -22.93
C LEU A 168 1.04 -4.72 -23.85
N ASP A 169 1.87 -3.74 -23.51
CA ASP A 169 3.16 -3.57 -24.19
C ASP A 169 4.13 -4.70 -23.84
N PRO A 170 4.67 -5.44 -24.82
CA PRO A 170 5.56 -6.57 -24.57
C PRO A 170 6.86 -6.21 -23.83
N GLY A 171 7.38 -4.99 -24.03
CA GLY A 171 8.57 -4.50 -23.34
C GLY A 171 8.30 -4.30 -21.86
N THR A 172 7.23 -3.59 -21.54
CA THR A 172 6.76 -3.36 -20.15
C THR A 172 6.42 -4.67 -19.46
N LEU A 173 5.74 -5.60 -20.15
CA LEU A 173 5.42 -6.92 -19.60
C LEU A 173 6.70 -7.71 -19.25
N ARG A 174 7.71 -7.67 -20.13
CA ARG A 174 8.98 -8.35 -19.90
C ARG A 174 9.78 -7.74 -18.75
N GLU A 175 9.76 -6.42 -18.62
CA GLU A 175 10.53 -5.68 -17.61
C GLU A 175 9.89 -5.74 -16.22
N HIS A 176 8.58 -5.56 -16.15
CA HIS A 176 7.88 -5.38 -14.88
C HIS A 176 6.98 -6.55 -14.49
N GLY A 177 6.52 -7.33 -15.45
CA GLY A 177 5.57 -8.43 -15.21
C GLY A 177 4.14 -7.96 -14.95
N VAL A 178 3.27 -8.94 -14.82
CA VAL A 178 1.85 -8.80 -14.42
C VAL A 178 1.47 -9.93 -13.47
N VAL A 179 0.48 -9.67 -12.63
CA VAL A 179 -0.17 -10.70 -11.80
C VAL A 179 -1.48 -11.11 -12.46
N VAL A 180 -1.73 -12.40 -12.51
CA VAL A 180 -3.04 -12.99 -12.78
C VAL A 180 -3.51 -13.67 -11.52
N GLU A 181 -4.65 -13.29 -10.98
CA GLU A 181 -5.20 -13.91 -9.77
C GLU A 181 -6.70 -14.13 -9.87
N MET A 182 -7.22 -15.01 -9.05
CA MET A 182 -8.65 -15.24 -8.90
C MET A 182 -9.39 -13.93 -8.58
N ASN A 183 -10.49 -13.65 -9.28
CA ASN A 183 -11.38 -12.56 -8.90
C ASN A 183 -12.35 -13.04 -7.83
N LEU A 184 -12.72 -12.17 -6.90
CA LEU A 184 -13.71 -12.45 -5.87
C LEU A 184 -14.95 -11.56 -6.05
N ASP A 185 -16.12 -12.16 -5.84
CA ASP A 185 -17.39 -11.45 -5.74
C ASP A 185 -17.62 -10.95 -4.30
N ALA A 186 -18.47 -9.92 -4.17
CA ALA A 186 -18.76 -9.27 -2.88
C ALA A 186 -17.47 -8.95 -2.09
N ALA A 187 -16.47 -8.47 -2.79
CA ALA A 187 -15.15 -8.20 -2.26
C ALA A 187 -15.14 -7.01 -1.27
N VAL A 188 -14.56 -7.22 -0.10
CA VAL A 188 -14.25 -6.17 0.88
C VAL A 188 -12.74 -6.04 0.96
N THR A 189 -12.21 -4.85 0.66
CA THR A 189 -10.78 -4.55 0.78
C THR A 189 -10.44 -4.03 2.15
N CYS A 190 -9.32 -4.53 2.69
CA CYS A 190 -8.79 -4.17 3.99
C CYS A 190 -7.37 -3.61 3.84
N SER A 191 -6.99 -2.70 4.75
CA SER A 191 -5.62 -2.26 4.94
C SER A 191 -5.11 -2.73 6.29
N ILE A 192 -3.98 -3.41 6.30
CA ILE A 192 -3.30 -3.88 7.50
C ILE A 192 -1.88 -3.31 7.48
N GLY A 193 -1.41 -2.74 8.59
CA GLY A 193 -0.07 -2.18 8.58
C GLY A 193 0.55 -1.98 9.93
N GLU A 194 1.83 -1.63 9.88
CA GLU A 194 2.65 -1.29 11.03
C GLU A 194 3.50 -0.06 10.72
N ILE A 195 3.60 0.84 11.68
CA ILE A 195 4.47 2.02 11.64
C ILE A 195 5.48 1.90 12.78
N ARG A 196 6.74 2.06 12.45
CA ARG A 196 7.89 2.10 13.37
C ARG A 196 8.59 3.43 13.23
N LEU A 197 8.53 4.23 14.28
CA LEU A 197 9.25 5.49 14.38
C LEU A 197 10.06 5.49 15.67
N PRO A 198 11.07 6.36 15.82
CA PRO A 198 11.82 6.46 17.05
C PRO A 198 10.90 6.64 18.27
N GLY A 199 10.92 5.66 19.16
CA GLY A 199 10.14 5.68 20.40
C GLY A 199 8.65 5.29 20.28
N VAL A 200 8.12 4.95 19.08
CA VAL A 200 6.72 4.54 18.93
C VAL A 200 6.55 3.45 17.88
N ARG A 201 5.70 2.49 18.19
CA ARG A 201 5.16 1.50 17.25
C ARG A 201 3.67 1.54 17.27
N LEU A 202 3.07 1.54 16.11
CA LEU A 202 1.63 1.45 15.89
C LEU A 202 1.34 0.37 14.88
N ALA A 203 0.25 -0.36 15.09
CA ALA A 203 -0.28 -1.27 14.10
C ALA A 203 -1.75 -0.95 13.86
N TYR A 204 -2.25 -1.27 12.67
CA TYR A 204 -3.63 -0.96 12.29
C TYR A 204 -4.26 -2.03 11.42
N LEU A 205 -5.57 -2.12 11.55
CA LEU A 205 -6.46 -2.93 10.73
C LEU A 205 -7.68 -2.08 10.37
N GLY A 206 -8.07 -2.07 9.10
CA GLY A 206 -9.25 -1.34 8.67
C GLY A 206 -9.72 -1.69 7.28
N THR A 207 -10.73 -0.98 6.81
CA THR A 207 -11.32 -1.16 5.49
C THR A 207 -11.01 0.02 4.60
N GLN A 208 -10.98 -0.25 3.29
CA GLN A 208 -10.90 0.79 2.27
C GLN A 208 -12.29 1.10 1.73
N ARG A 209 -12.49 2.34 1.33
CA ARG A 209 -13.70 2.81 0.66
C ARG A 209 -13.35 3.24 -0.76
N GLN A 210 -14.19 2.88 -1.71
CA GLN A 210 -14.14 3.39 -3.08
C GLN A 210 -15.15 4.53 -3.25
N VAL A 211 -14.86 5.44 -4.16
CA VAL A 211 -15.74 6.52 -4.61
C VAL A 211 -15.70 6.58 -6.12
N VAL A 212 -16.73 7.18 -6.71
CA VAL A 212 -16.75 7.42 -8.15
C VAL A 212 -16.11 8.78 -8.40
N ASP A 213 -15.10 8.82 -9.26
CA ASP A 213 -14.45 10.06 -9.69
C ASP A 213 -15.29 10.82 -10.73
N ARG A 214 -14.78 11.96 -11.20
CA ARG A 214 -15.46 12.80 -12.20
C ARG A 214 -15.58 12.15 -13.59
N THR A 215 -14.81 11.09 -13.84
CA THR A 215 -14.87 10.32 -15.10
C THR A 215 -15.85 9.16 -15.05
N GLY A 216 -16.43 8.89 -13.87
CA GLY A 216 -17.31 7.77 -13.62
C GLY A 216 -16.59 6.48 -13.23
N CYS A 217 -15.27 6.55 -12.97
CA CYS A 217 -14.47 5.41 -12.54
C CYS A 217 -14.51 5.24 -11.02
N GLU A 218 -14.55 4.00 -10.56
CA GLU A 218 -14.33 3.68 -9.14
C GLU A 218 -12.85 3.82 -8.80
N VAL A 219 -12.56 4.71 -7.86
CA VAL A 219 -11.21 5.00 -7.37
C VAL A 219 -11.15 4.93 -5.85
N TYR A 220 -9.95 4.90 -5.29
CA TYR A 220 -9.76 4.96 -3.86
C TYR A 220 -10.37 6.24 -3.27
N GLY A 221 -11.21 6.10 -2.26
CA GLY A 221 -11.94 7.20 -1.60
C GLY A 221 -11.58 7.38 -0.12
N GLY A 222 -10.69 6.53 0.40
CA GLY A 222 -10.22 6.62 1.78
C GLY A 222 -10.18 5.29 2.51
N SER A 223 -9.70 5.35 3.75
CA SER A 223 -9.61 4.21 4.66
C SER A 223 -10.16 4.57 6.03
N SER A 224 -10.73 3.56 6.72
CA SER A 224 -11.15 3.65 8.11
C SER A 224 -10.38 2.61 8.91
N LEU A 225 -9.53 3.05 9.84
CA LEU A 225 -8.54 2.26 10.54
C LEU A 225 -8.82 2.22 12.04
N ARG A 226 -8.73 1.05 12.63
CA ARG A 226 -8.52 0.87 14.08
C ARG A 226 -7.02 0.77 14.29
N VAL A 227 -6.46 1.69 15.05
CA VAL A 227 -5.03 1.83 15.27
C VAL A 227 -4.72 1.57 16.73
N ILE A 228 -3.74 0.72 17.00
CA ILE A 228 -3.31 0.34 18.35
C ILE A 228 -1.82 0.56 18.52
N ARG A 229 -1.40 0.88 19.76
CA ARG A 229 0.03 0.84 20.11
C ARG A 229 0.53 -0.59 20.08
N GLY A 230 1.67 -0.80 19.46
CA GLY A 230 2.29 -2.10 19.33
C GLY A 230 2.63 -2.44 17.89
N ASP A 231 2.95 -3.69 17.67
CA ASP A 231 3.33 -4.28 16.39
C ASP A 231 2.20 -5.15 15.79
N PHE A 232 2.52 -5.89 14.74
CA PHE A 232 1.56 -6.83 14.14
C PHE A 232 0.97 -7.84 15.14
N ALA A 233 1.69 -8.23 16.19
CA ALA A 233 1.14 -9.13 17.19
C ALA A 233 -0.03 -8.50 17.98
N ALA A 234 -0.04 -7.17 18.12
CA ALA A 234 -1.13 -6.46 18.78
C ALA A 234 -2.42 -6.44 17.93
N LEU A 235 -2.35 -6.68 16.61
CA LEU A 235 -3.52 -6.66 15.73
C LEU A 235 -4.50 -7.80 15.99
N GLU A 236 -4.02 -8.93 16.51
CA GLU A 236 -4.90 -10.04 16.85
C GLU A 236 -5.98 -9.62 17.88
N ALA A 237 -5.64 -8.69 18.78
CA ALA A 237 -6.60 -8.13 19.74
C ALA A 237 -7.62 -7.17 19.08
N LEU A 238 -7.35 -6.64 17.89
CA LEU A 238 -8.25 -5.76 17.15
C LEU A 238 -9.24 -6.52 16.28
N ALA A 239 -8.90 -7.74 15.85
CA ALA A 239 -9.73 -8.55 14.96
C ALA A 239 -11.04 -8.95 15.65
N ARG A 240 -12.17 -8.79 14.95
CA ARG A 240 -13.53 -9.01 15.47
C ARG A 240 -14.33 -10.05 14.70
N SER A 241 -13.79 -10.52 13.57
CA SER A 241 -14.42 -11.53 12.71
C SER A 241 -13.38 -12.51 12.20
N GLU A 242 -13.83 -13.66 11.69
CA GLU A 242 -12.95 -14.65 11.07
C GLU A 242 -12.17 -14.06 9.88
N ASP A 243 -12.79 -13.21 9.08
CA ASP A 243 -12.13 -12.52 7.98
C ASP A 243 -11.01 -11.61 8.47
N GLU A 244 -11.25 -10.82 9.53
CA GLU A 244 -10.24 -9.94 10.11
C GLU A 244 -9.07 -10.73 10.70
N HIS A 245 -9.34 -11.83 11.42
CA HIS A 245 -8.28 -12.74 11.87
C HIS A 245 -7.50 -13.35 10.71
N ALA A 246 -8.19 -13.73 9.63
CA ALA A 246 -7.55 -14.27 8.44
C ALA A 246 -6.60 -13.26 7.79
N VAL A 247 -7.06 -12.01 7.55
CA VAL A 247 -6.22 -10.98 6.89
C VAL A 247 -5.05 -10.55 7.77
N VAL A 248 -5.21 -10.51 9.11
CA VAL A 248 -4.10 -10.25 10.04
C VAL A 248 -3.04 -11.34 9.94
N ARG A 249 -3.43 -12.62 10.04
CA ARG A 249 -2.50 -13.75 9.90
C ARG A 249 -1.79 -13.73 8.54
N ASN A 250 -2.53 -13.45 7.46
CA ASN A 250 -1.98 -13.39 6.12
C ASN A 250 -0.95 -12.24 5.98
N ALA A 251 -1.22 -11.07 6.56
CA ALA A 251 -0.29 -9.93 6.55
C ALA A 251 0.99 -10.23 7.34
N VAL A 252 0.86 -10.83 8.53
CA VAL A 252 2.01 -11.27 9.35
C VAL A 252 2.86 -12.29 8.61
N ARG A 253 2.22 -13.28 7.97
CA ARG A 253 2.92 -14.30 7.18
C ARG A 253 3.63 -13.68 5.97
N TYR A 254 2.94 -12.78 5.26
CA TYR A 254 3.51 -12.07 4.11
C TYR A 254 4.75 -11.25 4.51
N ASP A 255 4.65 -10.47 5.57
CA ASP A 255 5.76 -9.65 6.09
C ASP A 255 6.97 -10.51 6.46
N ALA A 256 6.75 -11.60 7.20
CA ALA A 256 7.82 -12.52 7.59
C ALA A 256 8.48 -13.22 6.39
N ALA A 257 7.68 -13.66 5.41
CA ALA A 257 8.18 -14.31 4.20
C ALA A 257 9.04 -13.36 3.35
N VAL A 258 8.62 -12.11 3.19
CA VAL A 258 9.41 -11.07 2.47
C VAL A 258 10.73 -10.79 3.18
N GLN A 259 10.73 -10.64 4.51
CA GLN A 259 11.96 -10.41 5.28
C GLN A 259 12.94 -11.58 5.14
N GLN A 260 12.44 -12.81 5.04
CA GLN A 260 13.28 -13.99 4.84
C GLN A 260 13.80 -14.10 3.40
N ALA A 261 12.96 -13.83 2.40
CA ALA A 261 13.31 -13.99 1.00
C ALA A 261 14.28 -12.90 0.49
N PHE A 262 14.20 -11.69 1.06
CA PHE A 262 14.96 -10.54 0.59
C PHE A 262 15.85 -9.94 1.70
N PRO A 263 17.02 -10.53 1.96
CA PRO A 263 18.00 -9.94 2.87
C PRO A 263 18.34 -8.50 2.47
N GLY A 264 18.31 -7.59 3.45
CA GLY A 264 18.50 -6.15 3.21
C GLY A 264 17.20 -5.37 3.03
N PHE A 265 16.04 -6.04 2.99
CA PHE A 265 14.75 -5.37 3.12
C PHE A 265 14.58 -4.80 4.54
N PHE A 266 14.17 -3.55 4.63
CA PHE A 266 13.67 -2.95 5.87
C PHE A 266 12.64 -1.87 5.57
N ALA A 267 11.71 -1.63 6.51
CA ALA A 267 10.70 -0.60 6.35
C ALA A 267 10.18 -0.10 7.69
N SER A 268 10.14 1.22 7.86
CA SER A 268 9.51 1.87 9.01
C SER A 268 7.99 1.99 8.85
N ARG A 269 7.50 2.00 7.62
CA ARG A 269 6.08 1.94 7.30
C ARG A 269 5.79 0.73 6.42
N ARG A 270 4.94 -0.15 6.90
CA ARG A 270 4.49 -1.36 6.22
C ARG A 270 2.98 -1.33 6.09
N ASN A 271 2.47 -1.48 4.87
CA ASN A 271 1.05 -1.65 4.60
C ASN A 271 0.85 -2.83 3.66
N TYR A 272 -0.19 -3.59 3.93
CA TYR A 272 -0.64 -4.72 3.13
C TYR A 272 -2.11 -4.51 2.80
N ASP A 273 -2.44 -4.45 1.53
CA ASP A 273 -3.81 -4.42 1.07
C ASP A 273 -4.29 -5.87 0.92
N ALA A 274 -5.39 -6.18 1.58
CA ALA A 274 -6.00 -7.50 1.59
C ALA A 274 -7.43 -7.44 1.05
N VAL A 275 -7.95 -8.57 0.66
CA VAL A 275 -9.33 -8.72 0.24
C VAL A 275 -9.95 -9.95 0.88
N CYS A 276 -11.23 -9.86 1.26
CA CYS A 276 -12.09 -11.00 1.56
C CYS A 276 -13.31 -10.97 0.64
N GLY A 277 -13.70 -12.12 0.10
CA GLY A 277 -14.82 -12.22 -0.84
C GLY A 277 -15.23 -13.67 -1.11
N ILE A 278 -16.03 -13.88 -2.12
CA ILE A 278 -16.54 -15.18 -2.52
C ILE A 278 -15.91 -15.58 -3.86
N ASP A 279 -15.33 -16.78 -3.94
CA ASP A 279 -14.77 -17.31 -5.19
C ASP A 279 -15.87 -17.89 -6.11
N GLY A 280 -15.51 -18.19 -7.35
CA GLY A 280 -16.44 -18.76 -8.35
C GLY A 280 -17.09 -20.09 -7.95
N SER A 281 -16.62 -20.77 -6.89
CA SER A 281 -17.23 -21.98 -6.30
C SER A 281 -18.15 -21.69 -5.11
N GLY A 282 -18.33 -20.42 -4.74
CA GLY A 282 -19.12 -20.00 -3.59
C GLY A 282 -18.39 -20.07 -2.25
N ARG A 283 -17.06 -20.27 -2.22
CA ARG A 283 -16.29 -20.35 -0.98
C ARG A 283 -15.77 -18.99 -0.58
N ARG A 284 -15.77 -18.71 0.74
CA ARG A 284 -15.13 -17.54 1.32
C ARG A 284 -13.61 -17.64 1.20
N ARG A 285 -12.97 -16.58 0.70
CA ARG A 285 -11.52 -16.43 0.57
C ARG A 285 -11.08 -15.11 1.12
N CYS A 286 -9.90 -15.11 1.74
CA CYS A 286 -9.17 -13.90 2.12
C CYS A 286 -7.72 -14.03 1.65
N GLY A 287 -7.13 -12.95 1.13
CA GLY A 287 -5.73 -12.95 0.69
C GLY A 287 -5.15 -11.55 0.62
N ILE A 288 -3.83 -11.45 0.72
CA ILE A 288 -3.09 -10.21 0.47
C ILE A 288 -3.05 -9.97 -1.04
N LEU A 289 -3.37 -8.74 -1.44
CA LEU A 289 -3.35 -8.29 -2.83
C LEU A 289 -2.02 -7.67 -3.23
N GLU A 290 -1.45 -6.88 -2.33
CA GLU A 290 -0.19 -6.18 -2.54
C GLU A 290 0.38 -5.60 -1.25
N GLN A 291 1.66 -5.32 -1.26
CA GLN A 291 2.38 -4.57 -0.23
C GLN A 291 2.62 -3.13 -0.68
N SER A 292 2.78 -2.24 0.31
CA SER A 292 3.13 -0.84 0.08
C SER A 292 4.01 -0.34 1.23
N TRP A 293 5.26 -0.06 0.93
CA TRP A 293 6.25 0.43 1.91
C TRP A 293 6.65 1.88 1.60
N ARG A 294 5.67 2.73 1.37
CA ARG A 294 5.79 4.16 1.08
C ARG A 294 4.56 4.91 1.59
N LEU A 295 4.58 6.23 1.60
CA LEU A 295 3.35 7.01 1.78
C LEU A 295 2.28 6.56 0.77
N GLY A 296 1.09 6.28 1.26
CA GLY A 296 -0.04 5.80 0.48
C GLY A 296 -1.36 6.44 0.88
N GLY A 297 -2.47 5.94 0.33
CA GLY A 297 -3.81 6.46 0.58
C GLY A 297 -4.21 6.45 2.07
N ALA A 298 -3.78 5.44 2.83
CA ALA A 298 -4.06 5.32 4.26
C ALA A 298 -3.21 6.25 5.15
N SER A 299 -2.10 6.81 4.63
CA SER A 299 -1.14 7.56 5.45
C SER A 299 -1.69 8.81 6.14
N PRO A 300 -2.67 9.55 5.61
CA PRO A 300 -3.31 10.61 6.38
C PRO A 300 -3.96 10.11 7.68
N ALA A 301 -4.65 8.98 7.65
CA ALA A 301 -5.24 8.37 8.84
C ALA A 301 -4.16 7.81 9.80
N GLU A 302 -3.11 7.20 9.26
CA GLU A 302 -1.97 6.69 10.03
C GLU A 302 -1.29 7.80 10.84
N ILE A 303 -1.00 8.93 10.21
CA ILE A 303 -0.30 10.07 10.83
C ILE A 303 -1.22 10.79 11.82
N ALA A 304 -2.50 10.95 11.50
CA ALA A 304 -3.47 11.52 12.43
C ALA A 304 -3.63 10.66 13.71
N ALA A 305 -3.66 9.33 13.56
CA ALA A 305 -3.66 8.42 14.71
C ALA A 305 -2.37 8.55 15.55
N LEU A 306 -1.22 8.63 14.87
CA LEU A 306 0.08 8.82 15.51
C LEU A 306 0.12 10.10 16.35
N GLU A 307 -0.42 11.21 15.81
CA GLU A 307 -0.52 12.48 16.54
C GLU A 307 -1.30 12.36 17.84
N VAL A 308 -2.48 11.74 17.80
CA VAL A 308 -3.32 11.57 19.00
C VAL A 308 -2.65 10.65 20.01
N LEU A 309 -2.12 9.51 19.55
CA LEU A 309 -1.49 8.52 20.43
C LEU A 309 -0.23 9.08 21.10
N LEU A 310 0.58 9.89 20.40
CA LEU A 310 1.76 10.52 21.01
C LEU A 310 1.39 11.61 22.02
N ARG A 311 0.36 12.42 21.73
CA ARG A 311 -0.10 13.48 22.65
C ARG A 311 -0.82 12.95 23.88
N LEU A 312 -1.41 11.76 23.78
CA LEU A 312 -2.18 11.13 24.86
C LEU A 312 -1.58 9.76 25.21
N PRO A 313 -0.52 9.71 26.05
CA PRO A 313 0.21 8.46 26.34
C PRO A 313 -0.67 7.37 27.00
N GLY A 314 -1.75 7.74 27.68
CA GLY A 314 -2.72 6.80 28.29
C GLY A 314 -3.61 6.09 27.27
N THR A 315 -3.77 6.68 26.06
CA THR A 315 -4.60 6.12 25.00
C THR A 315 -3.88 4.96 24.32
N GLN A 316 -4.52 3.78 24.26
CA GLN A 316 -3.95 2.59 23.64
C GLN A 316 -4.46 2.37 22.22
N GLN A 317 -5.67 2.83 21.92
CA GLN A 317 -6.33 2.63 20.63
C GLN A 317 -7.09 3.87 20.21
N VAL A 318 -7.12 4.13 18.88
CA VAL A 318 -7.96 5.16 18.25
C VAL A 318 -8.61 4.62 16.98
N HIS A 319 -9.68 5.28 16.53
CA HIS A 319 -10.23 5.12 15.20
C HIS A 319 -9.78 6.32 14.36
N ALA A 320 -9.09 6.07 13.27
CA ALA A 320 -8.64 7.10 12.34
C ALA A 320 -9.19 6.83 10.95
N ALA A 321 -9.64 7.87 10.26
CA ALA A 321 -10.11 7.74 8.90
C ALA A 321 -9.49 8.81 8.02
N CYS A 322 -9.25 8.48 6.75
CA CYS A 322 -8.93 9.44 5.72
C CYS A 322 -9.98 9.40 4.62
N HIS A 323 -10.17 10.53 3.99
CA HIS A 323 -11.22 10.74 3.00
C HIS A 323 -10.69 11.51 1.81
N GLU A 324 -11.06 11.06 0.62
CA GLU A 324 -10.92 11.80 -0.63
C GLU A 324 -12.33 12.10 -1.16
N SER A 325 -12.59 13.36 -1.49
CA SER A 325 -13.86 13.83 -2.03
C SER A 325 -13.66 14.48 -3.39
N HIS A 326 -14.49 14.09 -4.35
CA HIS A 326 -14.57 14.69 -5.68
C HIS A 326 -15.74 15.69 -5.80
N ASP A 327 -16.48 15.93 -4.72
CA ASP A 327 -17.59 16.88 -4.63
C ASP A 327 -17.08 18.23 -4.10
N ALA A 328 -17.14 19.27 -4.94
CA ALA A 328 -16.72 20.64 -4.58
C ALA A 328 -17.58 21.27 -3.46
N ALA A 329 -18.79 20.75 -3.23
CA ALA A 329 -19.68 21.20 -2.16
C ALA A 329 -19.43 20.49 -0.82
N HIS A 330 -18.51 19.50 -0.78
CA HIS A 330 -18.23 18.74 0.42
C HIS A 330 -17.62 19.61 1.52
N ILE A 331 -18.19 19.52 2.72
CA ILE A 331 -17.71 20.20 3.92
C ILE A 331 -17.18 19.14 4.89
N PRO A 332 -15.87 19.15 5.25
CA PRO A 332 -15.33 18.19 6.19
C PRO A 332 -15.84 18.47 7.60
N PRO A 333 -15.83 17.46 8.50
CA PRO A 333 -16.13 17.67 9.92
C PRO A 333 -15.21 18.74 10.53
N THR A 334 -15.71 19.49 11.52
CA THR A 334 -14.96 20.60 12.16
C THR A 334 -13.65 20.16 12.83
N HIS A 335 -13.55 18.88 13.23
CA HIS A 335 -12.36 18.30 13.85
C HIS A 335 -11.41 17.62 12.83
N ALA A 336 -11.73 17.71 11.53
CA ALA A 336 -10.89 17.11 10.49
C ALA A 336 -9.61 17.91 10.26
N THR A 337 -8.52 17.21 10.04
CA THR A 337 -7.27 17.78 9.53
C THR A 337 -7.30 17.73 8.00
N VAL A 338 -7.38 18.90 7.36
CA VAL A 338 -7.40 19.03 5.90
C VAL A 338 -5.97 19.07 5.37
N HIS A 339 -5.64 18.14 4.48
CA HIS A 339 -4.32 18.00 3.84
C HIS A 339 -4.27 18.65 2.46
N PHE A 340 -5.39 18.67 1.76
CA PHE A 340 -5.55 19.28 0.44
C PHE A 340 -6.98 19.79 0.29
N HIS A 341 -7.14 20.98 -0.31
CA HIS A 341 -8.43 21.54 -0.69
C HIS A 341 -8.25 22.47 -1.88
N ASP A 342 -8.80 22.06 -3.03
CA ASP A 342 -8.93 22.87 -4.24
C ASP A 342 -10.27 22.55 -4.89
N PRO A 343 -11.31 23.39 -4.70
CA PRO A 343 -12.64 23.15 -5.28
C PRO A 343 -12.65 23.24 -6.81
N ASP A 344 -11.66 23.92 -7.40
CA ASP A 344 -11.52 24.12 -8.85
C ASP A 344 -10.60 23.06 -9.50
N ALA A 345 -10.07 22.09 -8.71
CA ALA A 345 -9.21 21.03 -9.25
C ALA A 345 -9.87 20.32 -10.43
N THR A 346 -9.16 20.21 -11.53
CA THR A 346 -9.64 19.54 -12.74
C THR A 346 -9.39 18.03 -12.73
N GLU A 347 -8.35 17.60 -12.02
CA GLU A 347 -7.95 16.19 -11.89
C GLU A 347 -7.88 15.78 -10.43
N GLY A 348 -8.22 14.52 -10.16
CA GLY A 348 -8.19 13.96 -8.81
C GLY A 348 -9.30 14.49 -7.89
N PRO A 349 -9.19 14.25 -6.58
CA PRO A 349 -10.12 14.77 -5.59
C PRO A 349 -9.93 16.28 -5.37
N VAL A 350 -11.02 16.95 -5.00
CA VAL A 350 -11.00 18.37 -4.60
C VAL A 350 -10.61 18.56 -3.15
N MET A 351 -10.75 17.53 -2.34
CA MET A 351 -10.43 17.60 -0.90
C MET A 351 -9.89 16.27 -0.39
N LYS A 352 -8.86 16.38 0.45
CA LYS A 352 -8.33 15.25 1.24
C LYS A 352 -8.19 15.66 2.70
N TYR A 353 -8.75 14.84 3.59
CA TYR A 353 -8.70 15.13 5.03
C TYR A 353 -8.63 13.83 5.85
N ALA A 354 -8.25 13.96 7.11
CA ALA A 354 -8.27 12.89 8.09
C ALA A 354 -9.06 13.26 9.32
N THR A 355 -9.64 12.28 10.00
CA THR A 355 -10.33 12.40 11.29
C THR A 355 -9.80 11.34 12.25
N VAL A 356 -9.86 11.61 13.56
CA VAL A 356 -9.54 10.65 14.61
C VAL A 356 -10.57 10.74 15.72
N ASP A 357 -11.07 9.58 16.12
CA ASP A 357 -11.96 9.42 17.25
C ASP A 357 -11.32 8.51 18.30
N ILE A 358 -11.47 8.87 19.57
CA ILE A 358 -11.05 8.03 20.70
C ILE A 358 -12.29 7.25 21.13
N PRO A 359 -12.25 5.89 21.10
CA PRO A 359 -13.39 5.09 21.54
C PRO A 359 -13.76 5.38 23.01
N ASP A 360 -15.04 5.55 23.29
CA ASP A 360 -15.57 5.73 24.64
C ASP A 360 -15.16 4.56 25.54
N GLY A 361 -14.53 4.85 26.66
CA GLY A 361 -14.07 3.85 27.64
C GLY A 361 -12.61 3.92 28.04
N HIS A 362 -11.83 4.79 27.45
CA HIS A 362 -10.41 5.03 27.77
C HIS A 362 -10.11 6.48 28.15
N SER A 363 -11.08 7.18 28.75
CA SER A 363 -10.79 8.41 29.49
C SER A 363 -10.11 8.02 30.79
N ALA A 364 -8.85 8.38 30.93
CA ALA A 364 -8.04 8.15 32.11
C ALA A 364 -8.61 8.82 33.37
#